data_d39b3265fac7098df010b2945c77dc72
#
_entry.id   d39b3265fac7098df010b2945c77dc72
#
_cell.length_a   1.000
_cell.length_b   1.000
_cell.length_c   1.000
_cell.angle_alpha   90.00
_cell.angle_beta   90.00
_cell.angle_gamma   90.00
#
_symmetry.space_group_name_H-M   'P 1'
#
loop_
_entity.id
_entity.type
_entity.pdbx_description
1 polymer ?
#
loop_
_entity_poly.entity_id
_entity_poly.type
_entity_poly.pdbx_seq_one_letter_code
_entity_poly.pdbx_strand_id
1 'polypeptide(L)'
;MAGFTQMHHTISSTIASSSAELFGLSSQKKFAMSLKLFKFGGASIKDAAHIKNLGTLLGSAGDTNILLVVSAMGKTTNALEKCWHQFFEVSEEQCRSCIDEIITRHLNVAEDLGVDTTTLKTKYDDFTREAFNRLKQISYPSKSAVYDQLVSLGELFSTYLLYLYLKLIEFDVLWIDVRGIIITDDNYQDARIDWELTQAKVNKYLR
;
A
#
# COMPACT_ATOMS: atom_id res chain seq x y z
N MET A 1 -3.37 -3.29 -15.76
CA MET A 1 -4.12 -2.08 -15.33
C MET A 1 -5.60 -2.34 -15.04
N ALA A 2 -6.30 -3.19 -15.81
CA ALA A 2 -7.73 -3.45 -15.60
C ALA A 2 -8.06 -4.13 -14.26
N GLY A 3 -7.29 -5.09 -13.79
CA GLY A 3 -7.56 -5.83 -12.55
C GLY A 3 -7.51 -4.97 -11.28
N PHE A 4 -6.57 -4.05 -11.19
CA PHE A 4 -6.44 -3.16 -10.03
C PHE A 4 -7.60 -2.15 -9.93
N THR A 5 -8.08 -1.63 -11.06
CA THR A 5 -9.21 -0.69 -11.10
C THR A 5 -10.53 -1.36 -10.71
N GLN A 6 -10.72 -2.60 -11.13
CA GLN A 6 -11.92 -3.39 -10.81
C GLN A 6 -11.94 -3.82 -9.34
N MET A 7 -10.76 -4.15 -8.78
CA MET A 7 -10.57 -4.44 -7.36
C MET A 7 -10.94 -3.25 -6.47
N HIS A 8 -10.60 -2.02 -6.86
CA HIS A 8 -10.95 -0.80 -6.12
C HIS A 8 -12.45 -0.55 -6.04
N HIS A 9 -13.19 -0.80 -7.14
CA HIS A 9 -14.65 -0.60 -7.17
C HIS A 9 -15.38 -1.61 -6.29
N THR A 10 -14.93 -2.87 -6.29
CA THR A 10 -15.56 -3.96 -5.53
C THR A 10 -15.31 -3.82 -4.03
N ILE A 11 -14.08 -3.47 -3.62
CA ILE A 11 -13.76 -3.23 -2.20
C ILE A 11 -14.57 -2.06 -1.65
N SER A 12 -14.69 -0.95 -2.40
CA SER A 12 -15.46 0.22 -1.98
C SER A 12 -16.97 -0.09 -1.80
N SER A 13 -17.56 -0.88 -2.71
CA SER A 13 -18.98 -1.22 -2.63
C SER A 13 -19.28 -2.26 -1.54
N THR A 14 -18.38 -3.23 -1.32
CA THR A 14 -18.58 -4.29 -0.33
C THR A 14 -18.37 -3.76 1.09
N ILE A 15 -17.40 -2.87 1.32
CA ILE A 15 -17.19 -2.24 2.64
C ILE A 15 -18.35 -1.30 2.98
N ALA A 16 -18.88 -0.57 2.00
CA ALA A 16 -20.00 0.36 2.23
C ALA A 16 -21.34 -0.35 2.50
N SER A 17 -21.60 -1.51 1.90
CA SER A 17 -22.85 -2.26 2.11
C SER A 17 -22.83 -3.16 3.34
N SER A 18 -21.68 -3.61 3.81
CA SER A 18 -21.57 -4.54 4.94
C SER A 18 -21.34 -3.83 6.29
N SER A 19 -21.07 -2.53 6.31
CA SER A 19 -20.81 -1.79 7.56
C SER A 19 -22.04 -1.74 8.50
N ALA A 20 -23.24 -1.96 8.02
CA ALA A 20 -24.46 -2.02 8.83
C ALA A 20 -24.72 -3.41 9.45
N GLU A 21 -24.30 -4.50 8.80
CA GLU A 21 -24.56 -5.88 9.25
C GLU A 21 -23.40 -6.56 9.96
N LEU A 22 -22.18 -6.07 9.78
CA LEU A 22 -20.95 -6.66 10.33
C LEU A 22 -20.75 -6.47 11.84
N PHE A 23 -21.52 -5.59 12.48
CA PHE A 23 -21.43 -5.31 13.90
C PHE A 23 -22.69 -5.74 14.67
N GLY A 24 -22.95 -7.05 14.75
CA GLY A 24 -23.92 -7.64 15.65
C GLY A 24 -23.60 -7.34 17.11
N LEU A 25 -23.90 -6.14 17.59
CA LEU A 25 -23.75 -5.69 18.97
C LEU A 25 -25.13 -5.36 19.54
N SER A 26 -25.47 -6.06 20.62
CA SER A 26 -26.65 -5.83 21.45
C SER A 26 -26.75 -4.38 21.95
N SER A 27 -27.99 -3.93 22.13
CA SER A 27 -28.49 -2.64 22.53
C SER A 27 -27.76 -1.95 23.69
N GLN A 28 -26.66 -1.26 23.40
CA GLN A 28 -26.18 -0.11 24.16
C GLN A 28 -25.88 0.98 23.14
N LYS A 29 -26.18 2.25 23.46
CA LYS A 29 -26.04 3.42 22.56
C LYS A 29 -24.71 3.39 21.83
N LYS A 30 -24.70 2.84 20.62
CA LYS A 30 -23.58 2.95 19.71
C LYS A 30 -23.60 4.33 19.10
N PHE A 31 -22.62 5.15 19.44
CA PHE A 31 -22.14 6.15 18.50
C PHE A 31 -21.72 5.35 17.26
N ALA A 32 -22.49 5.42 16.19
CA ALA A 32 -22.10 4.91 14.90
C ALA A 32 -20.91 5.77 14.46
N MET A 33 -19.69 5.31 14.77
CA MET A 33 -18.48 5.97 14.29
C MET A 33 -18.50 5.82 12.76
N SER A 34 -18.75 6.92 12.05
CA SER A 34 -18.75 6.92 10.58
C SER A 34 -17.32 6.67 10.11
N LEU A 35 -17.09 5.55 9.42
CA LEU A 35 -15.84 5.28 8.73
C LEU A 35 -15.89 5.97 7.36
N LYS A 36 -14.96 6.88 7.09
CA LYS A 36 -14.78 7.48 5.77
C LYS A 36 -13.65 6.77 5.03
N LEU A 37 -13.90 6.41 3.78
CA LEU A 37 -12.88 5.86 2.89
C LEU A 37 -12.36 6.94 1.95
N PHE A 38 -11.07 7.23 2.01
CA PHE A 38 -10.40 8.12 1.05
C PHE A 38 -9.40 7.34 0.22
N LYS A 39 -9.39 7.59 -1.10
CA LYS A 39 -8.43 7.02 -2.04
C LYS A 39 -7.65 8.13 -2.73
N PHE A 40 -6.31 8.09 -2.60
CA PHE A 40 -5.40 9.01 -3.27
C PHE A 40 -4.55 8.28 -4.33
N GLY A 41 -4.59 8.78 -5.56
CA GLY A 41 -3.72 8.30 -6.64
C GLY A 41 -2.29 8.84 -6.52
N GLY A 42 -1.36 8.25 -7.26
CA GLY A 42 0.06 8.62 -7.22
C GLY A 42 0.34 10.10 -7.54
N ALA A 43 -0.46 10.74 -8.39
CA ALA A 43 -0.34 12.17 -8.67
C ALA A 43 -0.65 13.05 -7.45
N SER A 44 -1.53 12.59 -6.56
CA SER A 44 -1.93 13.33 -5.36
C SER A 44 -0.90 13.26 -4.22
N ILE A 45 0.13 12.42 -4.37
CA ILE A 45 1.21 12.24 -3.39
C ILE A 45 2.59 12.24 -4.06
N LYS A 46 2.72 12.87 -5.22
CA LYS A 46 3.90 12.77 -6.08
C LYS A 46 5.18 13.39 -5.51
N ASP A 47 5.06 14.28 -4.54
CA ASP A 47 6.15 15.01 -3.87
C ASP A 47 5.75 15.47 -2.46
N ALA A 48 6.69 16.05 -1.73
CA ALA A 48 6.49 16.53 -0.36
C ALA A 48 5.36 17.57 -0.24
N ALA A 49 5.22 18.48 -1.20
CA ALA A 49 4.16 19.50 -1.16
C ALA A 49 2.75 18.88 -1.25
N HIS A 50 2.59 17.85 -2.11
CA HIS A 50 1.33 17.13 -2.26
C HIS A 50 1.02 16.29 -1.00
N ILE A 51 2.03 15.68 -0.38
CA ILE A 51 1.86 14.93 0.87
C ILE A 51 1.50 15.87 2.03
N LYS A 52 2.12 17.05 2.13
CA LYS A 52 1.75 18.08 3.12
C LYS A 52 0.30 18.54 2.94
N ASN A 53 -0.12 18.78 1.70
CA ASN A 53 -1.51 19.13 1.40
C ASN A 53 -2.50 18.02 1.80
N LEU A 54 -2.14 16.76 1.58
CA LEU A 54 -2.94 15.61 2.04
C LEU A 54 -3.11 15.63 3.57
N GLY A 55 -2.03 15.87 4.33
CA GLY A 55 -2.09 16.02 5.79
C GLY A 55 -3.07 17.14 6.21
N THR A 56 -3.03 18.29 5.53
CA THR A 56 -3.98 19.41 5.77
C THR A 56 -5.42 19.00 5.50
N LEU A 57 -5.68 18.29 4.39
CA LEU A 57 -7.01 17.80 4.04
C LEU A 57 -7.55 16.82 5.09
N LEU A 58 -6.70 15.89 5.58
CA LEU A 58 -7.09 14.96 6.63
C LEU A 58 -7.42 15.69 7.94
N GLY A 59 -6.62 16.67 8.34
CA GLY A 59 -6.89 17.50 9.51
C GLY A 59 -8.22 18.28 9.42
N SER A 60 -8.64 18.64 8.21
CA SER A 60 -9.92 19.31 7.98
C SER A 60 -11.14 18.37 7.98
N ALA A 61 -10.93 17.05 7.96
CA ALA A 61 -12.01 16.08 7.88
C ALA A 61 -12.80 15.91 9.19
N GLY A 62 -12.32 16.49 10.30
CA GLY A 62 -12.92 16.39 11.64
C GLY A 62 -12.69 15.03 12.31
N ASP A 63 -13.28 14.86 13.50
CA ASP A 63 -13.14 13.63 14.31
C ASP A 63 -13.90 12.45 13.68
N THR A 64 -13.35 11.90 12.62
CA THR A 64 -13.90 10.71 11.93
C THR A 64 -12.83 9.68 11.73
N ASN A 65 -13.20 8.40 11.90
CA ASN A 65 -12.31 7.32 11.48
C ASN A 65 -12.14 7.35 9.96
N ILE A 66 -10.90 7.34 9.50
CA ILE A 66 -10.57 7.38 8.08
C ILE A 66 -9.80 6.11 7.72
N LEU A 67 -10.29 5.39 6.71
CA LEU A 67 -9.52 4.38 6.00
C LEU A 67 -8.89 5.05 4.78
N LEU A 68 -7.56 5.14 4.79
CA LEU A 68 -6.81 5.80 3.74
C LEU A 68 -6.17 4.75 2.81
N VAL A 69 -6.54 4.77 1.53
CA VAL A 69 -5.97 3.93 0.48
C VAL A 69 -5.13 4.79 -0.44
N VAL A 70 -3.87 4.42 -0.61
CA VAL A 70 -2.89 5.24 -1.34
C VAL A 70 -2.17 4.38 -2.38
N SER A 71 -2.01 4.91 -3.59
CA SER A 71 -1.27 4.29 -4.69
C SER A 71 0.23 4.59 -4.61
N ALA A 72 1.01 3.98 -5.50
CA ALA A 72 2.43 4.31 -5.66
C ALA A 72 2.66 5.79 -5.99
N MET A 73 3.65 6.42 -5.37
CA MET A 73 3.97 7.84 -5.48
C MET A 73 4.40 8.23 -6.91
N GLY A 74 3.72 9.22 -7.49
CA GLY A 74 4.09 9.77 -8.80
C GLY A 74 4.11 8.71 -9.90
N LYS A 75 5.29 8.52 -10.51
CA LYS A 75 5.54 7.53 -11.58
C LYS A 75 6.32 6.31 -11.09
N THR A 76 6.25 5.97 -9.81
CA THR A 76 7.02 4.87 -9.22
C THR A 76 6.68 3.52 -9.87
N THR A 77 5.41 3.25 -10.18
CA THR A 77 4.99 2.04 -10.90
C THR A 77 5.76 1.87 -12.21
N ASN A 78 5.80 2.92 -13.05
CA ASN A 78 6.54 2.88 -14.32
C ASN A 78 8.06 2.69 -14.11
N ALA A 79 8.61 3.20 -13.00
CA ALA A 79 10.03 3.00 -12.68
C ALA A 79 10.29 1.55 -12.24
N LEU A 80 9.40 0.95 -11.44
CA LEU A 80 9.49 -0.45 -11.05
C LEU A 80 9.29 -1.42 -12.23
N GLU A 81 8.45 -1.06 -13.21
CA GLU A 81 8.36 -1.81 -14.47
C GLU A 81 9.69 -1.84 -15.23
N LYS A 82 10.45 -0.74 -15.23
CA LYS A 82 11.82 -0.75 -15.79
C LYS A 82 12.74 -1.66 -14.99
N CYS A 83 12.67 -1.65 -13.64
CA CYS A 83 13.47 -2.56 -12.83
C CYS A 83 13.09 -4.03 -13.08
N TRP A 84 11.81 -4.33 -13.31
CA TRP A 84 11.35 -5.65 -13.73
C TRP A 84 11.94 -6.08 -15.07
N HIS A 85 12.04 -5.20 -16.09
CA HIS A 85 12.74 -5.47 -17.33
C HIS A 85 14.22 -5.77 -17.09
N GLN A 86 14.91 -5.00 -16.22
CA GLN A 86 16.31 -5.23 -15.88
C GLN A 86 16.54 -6.63 -15.27
N PHE A 87 15.59 -7.14 -14.50
CA PHE A 87 15.67 -8.48 -13.90
C PHE A 87 15.85 -9.58 -14.94
N PHE A 88 15.17 -9.48 -16.07
CA PHE A 88 15.20 -10.50 -17.14
C PHE A 88 16.21 -10.21 -18.25
N GLU A 89 16.44 -8.95 -18.56
CA GLU A 89 17.26 -8.55 -19.70
C GLU A 89 18.74 -8.39 -19.35
N VAL A 90 19.01 -8.11 -18.06
CA VAL A 90 20.40 -7.88 -17.59
C VAL A 90 20.74 -8.81 -16.43
N SER A 91 20.27 -8.51 -15.21
CA SER A 91 20.51 -9.33 -14.01
C SER A 91 19.65 -8.91 -12.82
N GLU A 92 19.54 -9.78 -11.80
CA GLU A 92 18.94 -9.45 -10.52
C GLU A 92 19.67 -8.26 -9.85
N GLU A 93 21.00 -8.19 -9.96
CA GLU A 93 21.80 -7.11 -9.38
C GLU A 93 21.44 -5.75 -10.00
N GLN A 94 21.28 -5.69 -11.32
CA GLN A 94 20.88 -4.46 -12.01
C GLN A 94 19.45 -4.06 -11.65
N CYS A 95 18.55 -5.02 -11.48
CA CYS A 95 17.20 -4.77 -10.95
C CYS A 95 17.26 -4.15 -9.55
N ARG A 96 18.08 -4.69 -8.65
CA ARG A 96 18.27 -4.13 -7.30
C ARG A 96 18.79 -2.71 -7.32
N SER A 97 19.82 -2.43 -8.13
CA SER A 97 20.35 -1.08 -8.31
C SER A 97 19.27 -0.10 -8.81
N CYS A 98 18.42 -0.54 -9.74
CA CYS A 98 17.29 0.24 -10.22
C CYS A 98 16.26 0.53 -9.10
N ILE A 99 16.01 -0.42 -8.20
CA ILE A 99 15.13 -0.22 -7.04
C ILE A 99 15.76 0.76 -6.04
N ASP A 100 17.08 0.71 -5.81
CA ASP A 100 17.80 1.64 -4.95
C ASP A 100 17.68 3.09 -5.42
N GLU A 101 17.65 3.34 -6.73
CA GLU A 101 17.36 4.67 -7.28
C GLU A 101 15.94 5.14 -6.95
N ILE A 102 14.97 4.23 -6.93
CA ILE A 102 13.61 4.53 -6.54
C ILE A 102 13.54 4.85 -5.05
N ILE A 103 14.20 4.05 -4.22
CA ILE A 103 14.33 4.28 -2.77
C ILE A 103 14.93 5.66 -2.53
N THR A 104 16.02 6.01 -3.20
CA THR A 104 16.68 7.31 -3.05
C THR A 104 15.73 8.47 -3.32
N ARG A 105 14.89 8.36 -4.36
CA ARG A 105 13.87 9.40 -4.65
C ARG A 105 12.84 9.54 -3.53
N HIS A 106 12.42 8.44 -2.91
CA HIS A 106 11.49 8.48 -1.79
C HIS A 106 12.15 9.07 -0.53
N LEU A 107 13.44 8.77 -0.30
CA LEU A 107 14.21 9.34 0.81
C LEU A 107 14.37 10.86 0.67
N ASN A 108 14.60 11.38 -0.54
CA ASN A 108 14.63 12.82 -0.78
C ASN A 108 13.29 13.49 -0.42
N VAL A 109 12.17 12.86 -0.79
CA VAL A 109 10.84 13.35 -0.39
C VAL A 109 10.65 13.26 1.12
N ALA A 110 11.14 12.21 1.77
CA ALA A 110 11.10 12.06 3.23
C ALA A 110 11.90 13.17 3.93
N GLU A 111 13.06 13.52 3.43
CA GLU A 111 13.88 14.61 3.93
C GLU A 111 13.14 15.95 3.83
N ASP A 112 12.52 16.26 2.69
CA ASP A 112 11.69 17.46 2.50
C ASP A 112 10.46 17.51 3.42
N LEU A 113 10.00 16.35 3.90
CA LEU A 113 8.92 16.20 4.87
C LEU A 113 9.39 16.26 6.33
N GLY A 114 10.70 16.17 6.58
CA GLY A 114 11.28 16.04 7.92
C GLY A 114 11.13 14.65 8.55
N VAL A 115 10.85 13.63 7.74
CA VAL A 115 10.73 12.23 8.17
C VAL A 115 12.12 11.62 8.35
N ASP A 116 12.31 10.81 9.41
CA ASP A 116 13.57 10.08 9.63
C ASP A 116 13.85 9.10 8.47
N THR A 117 14.84 9.48 7.67
CA THR A 117 15.25 8.72 6.48
C THR A 117 15.95 7.41 6.84
N THR A 118 16.54 7.27 8.03
CA THR A 118 17.21 6.04 8.48
C THR A 118 16.18 4.95 8.75
N THR A 119 15.15 5.26 9.53
CA THR A 119 14.04 4.35 9.80
C THR A 119 13.33 3.97 8.51
N LEU A 120 13.07 4.95 7.64
CA LEU A 120 12.40 4.72 6.37
C LEU A 120 13.21 3.79 5.46
N LYS A 121 14.51 4.07 5.30
CA LYS A 121 15.41 3.24 4.47
C LYS A 121 15.46 1.80 4.95
N THR A 122 15.64 1.59 6.25
CA THR A 122 15.66 0.25 6.85
C THR A 122 14.40 -0.53 6.47
N LYS A 123 13.23 0.09 6.57
CA LYS A 123 11.97 -0.56 6.21
C LYS A 123 11.85 -0.85 4.72
N TYR A 124 12.35 0.04 3.86
CA TYR A 124 12.36 -0.16 2.40
C TYR A 124 13.30 -1.32 1.99
N ASP A 125 14.45 -1.41 2.63
CA ASP A 125 15.38 -2.53 2.44
C ASP A 125 14.72 -3.86 2.86
N ASP A 126 13.94 -3.86 3.96
CA ASP A 126 13.18 -5.02 4.41
C ASP A 126 12.12 -5.45 3.38
N PHE A 127 11.33 -4.52 2.85
CA PHE A 127 10.34 -4.81 1.81
C PHE A 127 10.99 -5.39 0.55
N THR A 128 12.09 -4.77 0.11
CA THR A 128 12.84 -5.23 -1.05
C THR A 128 13.41 -6.64 -0.82
N ARG A 129 14.03 -6.88 0.34
CA ARG A 129 14.55 -8.19 0.72
C ARG A 129 13.45 -9.26 0.77
N GLU A 130 12.29 -8.92 1.33
CA GLU A 130 11.13 -9.83 1.38
C GLU A 130 10.66 -10.20 -0.02
N ALA A 131 10.51 -9.22 -0.94
CA ALA A 131 10.08 -9.47 -2.31
C ALA A 131 11.04 -10.45 -3.01
N PHE A 132 12.35 -10.24 -2.94
CA PHE A 132 13.33 -11.15 -3.54
C PHE A 132 13.38 -12.52 -2.85
N ASN A 133 13.19 -12.58 -1.53
CA ASN A 133 13.14 -13.87 -0.82
C ASN A 133 11.92 -14.70 -1.24
N ARG A 134 10.77 -14.06 -1.48
CA ARG A 134 9.58 -14.74 -2.02
C ARG A 134 9.84 -15.28 -3.42
N LEU A 135 10.51 -14.50 -4.29
CA LEU A 135 10.88 -14.96 -5.64
C LEU A 135 11.80 -16.18 -5.59
N LYS A 136 12.74 -16.26 -4.65
CA LYS A 136 13.63 -17.41 -4.48
C LYS A 136 12.91 -18.69 -4.04
N GLN A 137 11.74 -18.58 -3.43
CA GLN A 137 10.93 -19.73 -3.02
C GLN A 137 10.14 -20.34 -4.19
N ILE A 138 10.03 -19.64 -5.30
CA ILE A 138 9.35 -20.10 -6.51
C ILE A 138 10.40 -20.74 -7.42
N SER A 139 10.29 -22.05 -7.64
CA SER A 139 11.15 -22.74 -8.61
C SER A 139 10.80 -22.26 -10.01
N TYR A 140 11.59 -21.42 -10.64
CA TYR A 140 11.30 -20.80 -11.94
C TYR A 140 10.15 -19.78 -11.91
N PRO A 141 10.33 -18.63 -11.28
CA PRO A 141 9.28 -17.62 -11.20
C PRO A 141 8.91 -17.12 -12.60
N SER A 142 7.61 -17.11 -12.89
CA SER A 142 7.09 -16.54 -14.15
C SER A 142 7.35 -15.03 -14.21
N LYS A 143 7.33 -14.47 -15.43
CA LYS A 143 7.43 -13.00 -15.59
C LYS A 143 6.37 -12.25 -14.81
N SER A 144 5.15 -12.79 -14.75
CA SER A 144 4.04 -12.23 -13.98
C SER A 144 4.27 -12.29 -12.47
N ALA A 145 4.84 -13.39 -11.96
CA ALA A 145 5.18 -13.50 -10.54
C ALA A 145 6.23 -12.46 -10.12
N VAL A 146 7.28 -12.29 -10.94
CA VAL A 146 8.30 -11.26 -10.68
C VAL A 146 7.70 -9.86 -10.77
N TYR A 147 6.82 -9.62 -11.75
CA TYR A 147 6.12 -8.33 -11.90
C TYR A 147 5.36 -7.97 -10.64
N ASP A 148 4.49 -8.85 -10.15
CA ASP A 148 3.64 -8.59 -8.99
C ASP A 148 4.47 -8.33 -7.72
N GLN A 149 5.56 -9.09 -7.51
CA GLN A 149 6.44 -8.89 -6.36
C GLN A 149 7.19 -7.55 -6.41
N LEU A 150 7.66 -7.13 -7.59
CA LEU A 150 8.44 -5.91 -7.71
C LEU A 150 7.56 -4.65 -7.78
N VAL A 151 6.48 -4.69 -8.56
CA VAL A 151 5.65 -3.51 -8.77
C VAL A 151 4.87 -3.13 -7.52
N SER A 152 4.47 -4.10 -6.70
CA SER A 152 3.82 -3.84 -5.40
C SER A 152 4.68 -3.08 -4.39
N LEU A 153 6.01 -3.04 -4.57
CA LEU A 153 6.90 -2.23 -3.74
C LEU A 153 6.54 -0.73 -3.80
N GLY A 154 5.97 -0.27 -4.90
CA GLY A 154 5.58 1.13 -5.06
C GLY A 154 4.54 1.59 -4.04
N GLU A 155 3.52 0.79 -3.81
CA GLU A 155 2.49 1.04 -2.81
C GLU A 155 3.04 0.90 -1.38
N LEU A 156 3.91 -0.09 -1.14
CA LEU A 156 4.54 -0.27 0.17
C LEU A 156 5.42 0.92 0.54
N PHE A 157 6.24 1.40 -0.39
CA PHE A 157 7.11 2.56 -0.17
C PHE A 157 6.27 3.82 0.11
N SER A 158 5.27 4.07 -0.70
CA SER A 158 4.46 5.28 -0.61
C SER A 158 3.61 5.31 0.65
N THR A 159 2.96 4.20 0.98
CA THR A 159 2.08 4.12 2.15
C THR A 159 2.87 4.18 3.45
N TYR A 160 4.06 3.59 3.50
CA TYR A 160 4.89 3.64 4.71
C TYR A 160 5.53 5.02 4.92
N LEU A 161 5.96 5.71 3.87
CA LEU A 161 6.40 7.11 3.94
C LEU A 161 5.28 8.00 4.47
N LEU A 162 4.08 7.87 3.91
CA LEU A 162 2.92 8.64 4.35
C LEU A 162 2.56 8.34 5.82
N TYR A 163 2.62 7.07 6.24
CA TYR A 163 2.42 6.69 7.64
C TYR A 163 3.40 7.42 8.57
N LEU A 164 4.70 7.42 8.26
CA LEU A 164 5.69 8.10 9.09
C LEU A 164 5.47 9.62 9.12
N TYR A 165 5.12 10.21 7.99
CA TYR A 165 4.80 11.63 7.93
C TYR A 165 3.56 11.98 8.77
N LEU A 166 2.47 11.21 8.67
CA LEU A 166 1.28 11.43 9.46
C LEU A 166 1.56 11.27 10.98
N LYS A 167 2.38 10.29 11.36
CA LYS A 167 2.87 10.17 12.75
C LYS A 167 3.66 11.39 13.20
N LEU A 168 4.53 11.92 12.34
CA LEU A 168 5.35 13.11 12.62
C LEU A 168 4.48 14.34 12.90
N ILE A 169 3.37 14.50 12.18
CA ILE A 169 2.40 15.59 12.39
C ILE A 169 1.26 15.20 13.35
N GLU A 170 1.53 14.24 14.24
CA GLU A 170 0.72 13.85 15.41
C GLU A 170 -0.67 13.26 15.08
N PHE A 171 -0.87 12.71 13.88
CA PHE A 171 -2.06 11.90 13.63
C PHE A 171 -1.98 10.57 14.38
N ASP A 172 -3.11 10.16 14.98
CA ASP A 172 -3.30 8.78 15.46
C ASP A 172 -3.59 7.87 14.26
N VAL A 173 -2.55 7.21 13.75
CA VAL A 173 -2.59 6.43 12.52
C VAL A 173 -1.91 5.08 12.69
N LEU A 174 -2.49 4.05 12.08
CA LEU A 174 -1.93 2.72 11.95
C LEU A 174 -1.60 2.44 10.48
N TRP A 175 -0.46 1.84 10.22
CA TRP A 175 -0.13 1.30 8.92
C TRP A 175 -0.49 -0.18 8.84
N ILE A 176 -1.23 -0.56 7.81
CA ILE A 176 -1.71 -1.93 7.62
C ILE A 176 -1.17 -2.45 6.29
N ASP A 177 -0.37 -3.52 6.35
CA ASP A 177 0.04 -4.27 5.17
C ASP A 177 -1.10 -5.20 4.74
N VAL A 178 -1.83 -4.80 3.72
CA VAL A 178 -3.00 -5.54 3.23
C VAL A 178 -2.66 -6.89 2.60
N ARG A 179 -1.38 -7.15 2.26
CA ARG A 179 -0.92 -8.45 1.74
C ARG A 179 -1.14 -9.60 2.73
N GLY A 180 -1.18 -9.29 4.03
CA GLY A 180 -1.51 -10.25 5.09
C GLY A 180 -3.00 -10.45 5.32
N ILE A 181 -3.87 -9.62 4.71
CA ILE A 181 -5.31 -9.57 4.94
C ILE A 181 -6.09 -10.01 3.72
N ILE A 182 -5.77 -9.46 2.55
CA ILE A 182 -6.42 -9.83 1.28
C ILE A 182 -5.73 -11.08 0.76
N ILE A 183 -6.49 -12.18 0.70
CA ILE A 183 -6.00 -13.47 0.25
C ILE A 183 -6.46 -13.69 -1.18
N THR A 184 -5.53 -14.10 -2.03
CA THR A 184 -5.79 -14.38 -3.45
C THR A 184 -5.27 -15.76 -3.84
N ASP A 185 -5.68 -16.24 -5.01
CA ASP A 185 -4.99 -17.34 -5.69
C ASP A 185 -3.63 -16.87 -6.23
N ASP A 186 -2.88 -17.78 -6.86
CA ASP A 186 -1.56 -17.58 -7.45
C ASP A 186 -1.60 -17.27 -8.96
N ASN A 187 -2.75 -16.81 -9.48
CA ASN A 187 -2.89 -16.34 -10.84
C ASN A 187 -2.33 -14.90 -10.98
N TYR A 188 -1.01 -14.78 -11.02
CA TYR A 188 -0.31 -13.49 -11.05
C TYR A 188 -0.85 -12.55 -12.13
N GLN A 189 -0.94 -11.26 -11.83
CA GLN A 189 -1.53 -10.16 -12.63
C GLN A 189 -3.06 -10.24 -12.83
N ASP A 190 -3.68 -11.39 -12.58
CA ASP A 190 -5.15 -11.60 -12.69
C ASP A 190 -5.67 -12.47 -11.52
N ALA A 191 -5.13 -12.22 -10.33
CA ALA A 191 -5.43 -12.98 -9.13
C ALA A 191 -6.88 -12.76 -8.68
N ARG A 192 -7.54 -13.85 -8.27
CA ARG A 192 -8.89 -13.83 -7.72
C ARG A 192 -8.84 -13.80 -6.21
N ILE A 193 -9.69 -12.95 -5.62
CA ILE A 193 -9.78 -12.83 -4.16
C ILE A 193 -10.55 -14.03 -3.60
N ASP A 194 -9.96 -14.69 -2.60
CA ASP A 194 -10.67 -15.57 -1.69
C ASP A 194 -11.43 -14.72 -0.66
N TRP A 195 -12.71 -14.51 -0.92
CA TRP A 195 -13.55 -13.66 -0.08
C TRP A 195 -13.80 -14.24 1.31
N GLU A 196 -13.88 -15.55 1.46
CA GLU A 196 -14.10 -16.20 2.75
C GLU A 196 -12.89 -16.01 3.68
N LEU A 197 -11.70 -16.35 3.20
CA LEU A 197 -10.47 -16.16 3.96
C LEU A 197 -10.17 -14.68 4.21
N THR A 198 -10.38 -13.83 3.21
CA THR A 198 -10.20 -12.37 3.35
C THR A 198 -11.12 -11.81 4.41
N GLN A 199 -12.41 -12.17 4.41
CA GLN A 199 -13.38 -11.71 5.42
C GLN A 199 -12.98 -12.17 6.83
N ALA A 200 -12.55 -13.42 6.98
CA ALA A 200 -12.08 -13.94 8.27
C ALA A 200 -10.87 -13.14 8.80
N LYS A 201 -9.93 -12.78 7.90
CA LYS A 201 -8.77 -11.96 8.23
C LYS A 201 -9.15 -10.52 8.60
N VAL A 202 -10.01 -9.88 7.80
CA VAL A 202 -10.53 -8.52 8.07
C VAL A 202 -11.19 -8.47 9.45
N ASN A 203 -12.07 -9.43 9.77
CA ASN A 203 -12.74 -9.50 11.06
C ASN A 203 -11.77 -9.67 12.24
N LYS A 204 -10.63 -10.32 12.02
CA LYS A 204 -9.60 -10.46 13.05
C LYS A 204 -8.82 -9.16 13.28
N TYR A 205 -8.59 -8.38 12.23
CA TYR A 205 -7.81 -7.13 12.29
C TYR A 205 -8.61 -5.93 12.80
N LEU A 206 -9.92 -5.90 12.55
CA LEU A 206 -10.80 -4.77 12.92
C LEU A 206 -11.53 -4.97 14.27
N ARG A 207 -11.17 -5.99 15.02
CA ARG A 207 -11.63 -6.21 16.41
C ARG A 207 -10.67 -5.59 17.41
#